data_c7fd22d26b4a11c361b0c0ac94db5cbb
#
_entry.id   c7fd22d26b4a11c361b0c0ac94db5cbb
#
_cell.length_a   1.000
_cell.length_b   1.000
_cell.length_c   1.000
_cell.angle_alpha   90.00
_cell.angle_beta   90.00
_cell.angle_gamma   90.00
#
_symmetry.space_group_name_H-M   'P 1'
#
loop_
_entity.id
_entity.type
_entity.pdbx_description
1 polymer ?
#
loop_
_entity_poly.entity_id
_entity_poly.type
_entity_poly.pdbx_seq_one_letter_code
_entity_poly.pdbx_strand_id
1 'polypeptide(L)'
;PEVTLGIVPAQIALFLVRRLGDATARDWLLSGVRWSAAEALSAGLANAVSDDDFEAALLQLLKRFALAAPGAVTQTKQLLAAFAANQPLDAVLDDAALRFAQALRRPEAAQGLKAFAARQPAPWSQSPESITP
;
A
#
# COMPACT_ATOMS: atom_id res chain seq x y z
N PRO A 1 3.51 -23.53 7.48
CA PRO A 1 3.83 -24.91 7.94
C PRO A 1 2.67 -25.90 7.77
N GLU A 2 1.49 -25.44 7.33
CA GLU A 2 0.26 -26.24 7.28
C GLU A 2 0.46 -27.52 6.47
N VAL A 3 1.09 -27.43 5.31
CA VAL A 3 1.33 -28.60 4.44
C VAL A 3 2.21 -29.67 5.11
N THR A 4 3.14 -29.26 5.96
CA THR A 4 3.99 -30.20 6.71
C THR A 4 3.22 -30.90 7.82
N LEU A 5 2.04 -30.41 8.18
CA LEU A 5 1.12 -30.98 9.16
C LEU A 5 -0.04 -31.76 8.50
N GLY A 6 -0.06 -31.85 7.17
CA GLY A 6 -1.13 -32.46 6.41
C GLY A 6 -2.39 -31.58 6.32
N ILE A 7 -2.27 -30.27 6.53
CA ILE A 7 -3.36 -29.29 6.53
C ILE A 7 -3.21 -28.37 5.30
N VAL A 8 -4.34 -28.01 4.69
CA VAL A 8 -4.34 -27.08 3.55
C VAL A 8 -4.37 -25.63 4.05
N PRO A 9 -3.48 -24.75 3.61
CA PRO A 9 -3.49 -23.30 3.92
C PRO A 9 -4.60 -22.58 3.15
N ALA A 10 -5.86 -22.98 3.33
CA ALA A 10 -6.96 -22.67 2.44
C ALA A 10 -7.25 -21.18 2.30
N GLN A 11 -7.26 -20.44 3.42
CA GLN A 11 -7.57 -19.02 3.40
C GLN A 11 -6.36 -18.16 3.04
N ILE A 12 -5.20 -18.43 3.66
CA ILE A 12 -4.01 -17.61 3.50
C ILE A 12 -3.42 -17.73 2.09
N ALA A 13 -3.58 -18.87 1.43
CA ALA A 13 -3.03 -19.10 0.10
C ALA A 13 -3.44 -18.03 -0.91
N LEU A 14 -4.71 -17.64 -0.93
CA LEU A 14 -5.23 -16.63 -1.88
C LEU A 14 -4.61 -15.25 -1.64
N PHE A 15 -4.41 -14.86 -0.38
CA PHE A 15 -3.75 -13.59 -0.05
C PHE A 15 -2.28 -13.60 -0.42
N LEU A 16 -1.58 -14.73 -0.24
CA LEU A 16 -0.18 -14.86 -0.60
C LEU A 16 0.03 -14.82 -2.10
N VAL A 17 -0.80 -15.51 -2.88
CA VAL A 17 -0.74 -15.44 -4.36
C VAL A 17 -0.95 -14.00 -4.85
N ARG A 18 -1.92 -13.28 -4.29
CA ARG A 18 -2.15 -11.86 -4.64
C ARG A 18 -0.97 -10.95 -4.26
N ARG A 19 -0.27 -11.26 -3.19
CA ARG A 19 0.84 -10.44 -2.68
C ARG A 19 2.17 -10.74 -3.34
N LEU A 20 2.48 -12.01 -3.57
CA LEU A 20 3.80 -12.50 -4.00
C LEU A 20 3.85 -12.93 -5.47
N GLY A 21 2.68 -13.05 -6.10
CA GLY A 21 2.54 -13.72 -7.40
C GLY A 21 2.54 -15.25 -7.26
N ASP A 22 2.11 -15.94 -8.33
CA ASP A 22 1.89 -17.39 -8.29
C ASP A 22 3.18 -18.17 -8.00
N ALA A 23 4.28 -17.85 -8.67
CA ALA A 23 5.52 -18.63 -8.56
C ALA A 23 6.08 -18.64 -7.13
N THR A 24 6.24 -17.46 -6.54
CA THR A 24 6.81 -17.32 -5.18
C THR A 24 5.87 -17.88 -4.12
N ALA A 25 4.56 -17.60 -4.24
CA ALA A 25 3.57 -18.12 -3.31
C ALA A 25 3.47 -19.64 -3.38
N ARG A 26 3.53 -20.21 -4.58
CA ARG A 26 3.49 -21.66 -4.81
C ARG A 26 4.69 -22.38 -4.16
N ASP A 27 5.89 -21.89 -4.37
CA ASP A 27 7.09 -22.45 -3.77
C ASP A 27 6.99 -22.43 -2.24
N TRP A 28 6.62 -21.30 -1.66
CA TRP A 28 6.52 -21.16 -0.21
C TRP A 28 5.39 -22.01 0.40
N LEU A 29 4.20 -21.98 -0.20
CA LEU A 29 3.04 -22.73 0.30
C LEU A 29 3.24 -24.24 0.22
N LEU A 30 3.85 -24.74 -0.86
CA LEU A 30 4.06 -26.18 -1.07
C LEU A 30 5.25 -26.73 -0.27
N SER A 31 6.29 -25.92 -0.02
CA SER A 31 7.43 -26.33 0.78
C SER A 31 7.13 -26.28 2.30
N GLY A 32 6.24 -25.39 2.73
CA GLY A 32 5.95 -25.17 4.15
C GLY A 32 7.13 -24.57 4.93
N VAL A 33 8.16 -24.07 4.22
CA VAL A 33 9.35 -23.48 4.83
C VAL A 33 8.99 -22.20 5.60
N ARG A 34 9.72 -21.93 6.68
CA ARG A 34 9.59 -20.68 7.42
C ARG A 34 10.55 -19.65 6.88
N TRP A 35 10.04 -18.46 6.61
CA TRP A 35 10.85 -17.32 6.23
C TRP A 35 11.22 -16.45 7.43
N SER A 36 12.45 -15.98 7.43
CA SER A 36 12.88 -14.86 8.28
C SER A 36 12.24 -13.54 7.81
N ALA A 37 12.32 -12.50 8.64
CA ALA A 37 11.85 -11.16 8.28
C ALA A 37 12.59 -10.62 7.04
N ALA A 38 13.90 -10.90 6.93
CA ALA A 38 14.71 -10.49 5.76
C ALA A 38 14.26 -11.19 4.47
N GLU A 39 13.97 -12.49 4.52
CA GLU A 39 13.42 -13.22 3.37
C GLU A 39 12.04 -12.71 2.98
N ALA A 40 11.17 -12.44 3.95
CA ALA A 40 9.85 -11.86 3.73
C ALA A 40 9.94 -10.46 3.07
N LEU A 41 10.91 -9.63 3.47
CA LEU A 41 11.20 -8.35 2.84
C LEU A 41 11.70 -8.53 1.40
N SER A 42 12.67 -9.42 1.19
CA SER A 42 13.23 -9.69 -0.14
C SER A 42 12.19 -10.21 -1.12
N ALA A 43 11.27 -11.04 -0.67
CA ALA A 43 10.17 -11.57 -1.47
C ALA A 43 9.02 -10.55 -1.69
N GLY A 44 9.04 -9.41 -1.02
CA GLY A 44 7.98 -8.41 -1.10
C GLY A 44 6.73 -8.71 -0.24
N LEU A 45 6.81 -9.71 0.65
CA LEU A 45 5.74 -9.97 1.62
C LEU A 45 5.65 -8.84 2.65
N ALA A 46 6.79 -8.45 3.23
CA ALA A 46 6.93 -7.28 4.08
C ALA A 46 7.36 -6.05 3.27
N ASN A 47 6.96 -4.86 3.68
CA ASN A 47 7.37 -3.60 3.06
C ASN A 47 8.61 -2.98 3.73
N ALA A 48 8.81 -3.31 5.01
CA ALA A 48 9.96 -2.89 5.80
C ALA A 48 10.17 -3.89 6.94
N VAL A 49 11.38 -3.93 7.47
CA VAL A 49 11.77 -4.66 8.67
C VAL A 49 12.52 -3.68 9.56
N SER A 50 12.32 -3.78 10.86
CA SER A 50 13.07 -3.01 11.85
C SER A 50 13.80 -4.00 12.76
N ASP A 51 15.10 -3.80 12.92
CA ASP A 51 15.95 -4.69 13.75
C ASP A 51 16.02 -4.19 15.20
N ASP A 52 15.91 -2.87 15.44
CA ASP A 52 16.15 -2.28 16.76
C ASP A 52 14.92 -1.56 17.33
N ASP A 53 14.48 -0.47 16.71
CA ASP A 53 13.38 0.37 17.19
C ASP A 53 12.20 0.35 16.22
N PHE A 54 11.26 -0.55 16.48
CA PHE A 54 10.05 -0.69 15.68
C PHE A 54 9.20 0.58 15.69
N GLU A 55 9.09 1.26 16.84
CA GLU A 55 8.24 2.46 16.94
C GLU A 55 8.83 3.64 16.18
N ALA A 56 10.14 3.84 16.24
CA ALA A 56 10.80 4.85 15.44
C ALA A 56 10.67 4.56 13.94
N ALA A 57 10.84 3.32 13.51
CA ALA A 57 10.65 2.93 12.11
C ALA A 57 9.19 3.12 11.65
N LEU A 58 8.22 2.74 12.47
CA LEU A 58 6.80 2.96 12.22
C LEU A 58 6.48 4.46 12.10
N LEU A 59 6.99 5.28 13.01
CA LEU A 59 6.81 6.72 12.98
C LEU A 59 7.36 7.34 11.69
N GLN A 60 8.54 6.92 11.24
CA GLN A 60 9.10 7.38 9.96
C GLN A 60 8.22 6.97 8.76
N LEU A 61 7.65 5.77 8.80
CA LEU A 61 6.71 5.32 7.77
C LEU A 61 5.43 6.17 7.78
N LEU A 62 4.84 6.41 8.94
CA LEU A 62 3.63 7.21 9.10
C LEU A 62 3.83 8.66 8.63
N LYS A 63 5.00 9.26 8.91
CA LYS A 63 5.35 10.60 8.42
C LYS A 63 5.31 10.70 6.89
N ARG A 64 5.71 9.65 6.17
CA ARG A 64 5.62 9.62 4.70
C ARG A 64 4.19 9.63 4.20
N PHE A 65 3.29 8.88 4.86
CA PHE A 65 1.87 8.85 4.50
C PHE A 65 1.14 10.15 4.88
N ALA A 66 1.55 10.80 5.96
CA ALA A 66 0.98 12.08 6.41
C ALA A 66 1.24 13.26 5.44
N LEU A 67 2.15 13.09 4.48
CA LEU A 67 2.34 14.09 3.42
C LEU A 67 1.29 14.00 2.31
N ALA A 68 0.52 12.92 2.26
CA ALA A 68 -0.45 12.68 1.19
C ALA A 68 -1.83 13.28 1.53
N ALA A 69 -2.48 13.87 0.54
CA ALA A 69 -3.82 14.42 0.67
C ALA A 69 -4.85 13.32 0.97
N PRO A 70 -5.65 13.40 2.03
CA PRO A 70 -6.56 12.32 2.45
C PRO A 70 -7.57 11.92 1.38
N GLY A 71 -8.14 12.88 0.67
CA GLY A 71 -9.07 12.61 -0.43
C GLY A 71 -8.41 11.91 -1.61
N ALA A 72 -7.19 12.33 -1.97
CA ALA A 72 -6.41 11.67 -3.02
C ALA A 72 -6.04 10.23 -2.62
N VAL A 73 -5.63 9.99 -1.38
CA VAL A 73 -5.35 8.65 -0.86
C VAL A 73 -6.58 7.76 -0.97
N THR A 74 -7.75 8.25 -0.56
CA THR A 74 -9.01 7.51 -0.64
C THR A 74 -9.33 7.10 -2.07
N GLN A 75 -9.26 8.04 -3.02
CA GLN A 75 -9.52 7.76 -4.44
C GLN A 75 -8.50 6.78 -5.04
N THR A 76 -7.23 6.92 -4.69
CA THR A 76 -6.18 6.01 -5.13
C THR A 76 -6.41 4.59 -4.61
N LYS A 77 -6.78 4.42 -3.34
CA LYS A 77 -7.11 3.09 -2.79
C LYS A 77 -8.29 2.43 -3.51
N GLN A 78 -9.33 3.20 -3.83
CA GLN A 78 -10.48 2.70 -4.57
C GLN A 78 -10.10 2.28 -6.00
N LEU A 79 -9.28 3.07 -6.69
CA LEU A 79 -8.79 2.75 -8.03
C LEU A 79 -7.94 1.46 -8.02
N LEU A 80 -7.02 1.33 -7.07
CA LEU A 80 -6.20 0.13 -6.91
C LEU A 80 -7.06 -1.12 -6.61
N ALA A 81 -8.12 -0.96 -5.81
CA ALA A 81 -9.05 -2.05 -5.53
C ALA A 81 -9.84 -2.48 -6.78
N ALA A 82 -10.28 -1.53 -7.61
CA ALA A 82 -10.95 -1.83 -8.87
C ALA A 82 -10.02 -2.58 -9.84
N PHE A 83 -8.77 -2.13 -9.97
CA PHE A 83 -7.76 -2.83 -10.77
C PHE A 83 -7.51 -4.26 -10.28
N ALA A 84 -7.39 -4.44 -8.95
CA ALA A 84 -7.17 -5.75 -8.34
C ALA A 84 -8.38 -6.71 -8.49
N ALA A 85 -9.55 -6.20 -8.82
CA ALA A 85 -10.75 -7.01 -9.08
C ALA A 85 -10.85 -7.58 -10.50
N ASN A 86 -9.75 -7.50 -11.28
CA ASN A 86 -9.67 -7.99 -12.67
C ASN A 86 -10.78 -7.46 -13.60
N GLN A 87 -11.19 -6.22 -13.41
CA GLN A 87 -12.09 -5.55 -14.33
C GLN A 87 -11.40 -5.31 -15.69
N PRO A 88 -12.15 -5.18 -16.79
CA PRO A 88 -11.58 -4.84 -18.08
C PRO A 88 -10.72 -3.57 -18.00
N LEU A 89 -9.51 -3.63 -18.57
CA LEU A 89 -8.54 -2.54 -18.44
C LEU A 89 -9.10 -1.20 -18.92
N ASP A 90 -9.83 -1.20 -20.04
CA ASP A 90 -10.42 0.02 -20.60
C ASP A 90 -11.40 0.67 -19.62
N ALA A 91 -12.26 -0.13 -18.97
CA ALA A 91 -13.20 0.36 -17.96
C ALA A 91 -12.47 0.96 -16.74
N VAL A 92 -11.34 0.35 -16.31
CA VAL A 92 -10.52 0.89 -15.22
C VAL A 92 -9.84 2.19 -15.63
N LEU A 93 -9.37 2.29 -16.88
CA LEU A 93 -8.75 3.52 -17.40
C LEU A 93 -9.75 4.66 -17.53
N ASP A 94 -10.97 4.38 -17.98
CA ASP A 94 -12.05 5.37 -18.06
C ASP A 94 -12.45 5.88 -16.66
N ASP A 95 -12.60 4.97 -15.69
CA ASP A 95 -12.85 5.35 -14.29
C ASP A 95 -11.69 6.17 -13.70
N ALA A 96 -10.45 5.80 -14.01
CA ALA A 96 -9.26 6.55 -13.58
C ALA A 96 -9.25 7.98 -14.15
N ALA A 97 -9.54 8.14 -15.43
CA ALA A 97 -9.63 9.45 -16.09
C ALA A 97 -10.73 10.32 -15.47
N LEU A 98 -11.90 9.73 -15.19
CA LEU A 98 -13.01 10.42 -14.54
C LEU A 98 -12.64 10.87 -13.12
N ARG A 99 -12.04 9.99 -12.32
CA ARG A 99 -11.57 10.30 -10.94
C ARG A 99 -10.54 11.41 -10.95
N PHE A 100 -9.59 11.38 -11.88
CA PHE A 100 -8.59 12.42 -12.03
C PHE A 100 -9.24 13.79 -12.35
N ALA A 101 -10.14 13.83 -13.31
CA ALA A 101 -10.87 15.05 -13.67
C ALA A 101 -11.70 15.60 -12.50
N GLN A 102 -12.35 14.72 -11.73
CA GLN A 102 -13.09 15.09 -10.53
C GLN A 102 -12.17 15.60 -9.41
N ALA A 103 -11.01 14.94 -9.21
CA ALA A 103 -10.04 15.36 -8.20
C ALA A 103 -9.50 16.76 -8.46
N LEU A 104 -9.21 17.11 -9.72
CA LEU A 104 -8.75 18.46 -10.10
C LEU A 104 -9.78 19.58 -9.77
N ARG A 105 -11.06 19.25 -9.68
CA ARG A 105 -12.13 20.20 -9.33
C ARG A 105 -12.35 20.35 -7.83
N ARG A 106 -11.69 19.54 -7.00
CA ARG A 106 -11.85 19.61 -5.55
C ARG A 106 -10.99 20.72 -4.94
N PRO A 107 -11.44 21.32 -3.83
CA PRO A 107 -10.66 22.32 -3.10
C PRO A 107 -9.28 21.78 -2.67
N GLU A 108 -9.19 20.50 -2.34
CA GLU A 108 -7.96 19.83 -1.94
C GLU A 108 -6.88 19.95 -3.04
N ALA A 109 -7.22 19.68 -4.31
CA ALA A 109 -6.27 19.82 -5.43
C ALA A 109 -5.82 21.29 -5.60
N ALA A 110 -6.75 22.25 -5.54
CA ALA A 110 -6.41 23.67 -5.65
C ALA A 110 -5.45 24.12 -4.53
N GLN A 111 -5.70 23.68 -3.30
CA GLN A 111 -4.83 23.98 -2.15
C GLN A 111 -3.45 23.33 -2.30
N GLY A 112 -3.38 22.07 -2.73
CA GLY A 112 -2.14 21.36 -2.95
C GLY A 112 -1.28 22.00 -4.05
N LEU A 113 -1.90 22.33 -5.18
CA LEU A 113 -1.22 23.00 -6.29
C LEU A 113 -0.71 24.40 -5.91
N LYS A 114 -1.50 25.15 -5.14
CA LYS A 114 -1.08 26.46 -4.61
C LYS A 114 0.11 26.32 -3.67
N ALA A 115 0.07 25.38 -2.72
CA ALA A 115 1.16 25.14 -1.80
C ALA A 115 2.44 24.70 -2.55
N PHE A 116 2.30 23.81 -3.52
CA PHE A 116 3.40 23.35 -4.36
C PHE A 116 4.05 24.50 -5.14
N ALA A 117 3.26 25.36 -5.78
CA ALA A 117 3.75 26.52 -6.52
C ALA A 117 4.46 27.53 -5.60
N ALA A 118 3.99 27.68 -4.36
CA ALA A 118 4.60 28.52 -3.34
C ALA A 118 5.80 27.87 -2.63
N ARG A 119 6.14 26.62 -2.93
CA ARG A 119 7.15 25.82 -2.23
C ARG A 119 6.89 25.74 -0.71
N GLN A 120 5.63 25.63 -0.34
CA GLN A 120 5.19 25.53 1.05
C GLN A 120 4.55 24.14 1.31
N PRO A 121 4.55 23.67 2.57
CA PRO A 121 3.84 22.47 2.94
C PRO A 121 2.35 22.56 2.58
N ALA A 122 1.77 21.45 2.15
CA ALA A 122 0.33 21.39 1.88
C ALA A 122 -0.48 21.48 3.20
N PRO A 123 -1.73 21.99 3.16
CA PRO A 123 -2.52 22.21 4.39
C PRO A 123 -2.78 20.95 5.22
N TRP A 124 -2.73 19.79 4.61
CA TRP A 124 -2.90 18.49 5.29
C TRP A 124 -1.59 17.88 5.78
N SER A 125 -0.43 18.45 5.39
CA SER A 125 0.87 17.98 5.87
C SER A 125 0.99 18.32 7.34
N GLN A 126 0.83 17.30 8.19
CA GLN A 126 1.07 17.46 9.62
C GLN A 126 2.56 17.66 9.88
N SER A 127 2.89 18.55 10.81
CA SER A 127 4.26 18.66 11.28
C SER A 127 4.72 17.32 11.85
N PRO A 128 5.95 16.88 11.58
CA PRO A 128 6.47 15.61 12.10
C PRO A 128 6.30 15.42 13.62
N GLU A 129 6.24 16.52 14.34
CA GLU A 129 6.06 16.59 15.80
C GLU A 129 4.60 16.29 16.27
N SER A 130 3.62 16.39 15.37
CA SER A 130 2.20 16.13 15.70
C SER A 130 1.79 14.66 15.50
N ILE A 131 2.67 13.84 14.95
CA ILE A 131 2.43 12.41 14.76
C ILE A 131 3.05 11.69 15.97
N THR A 132 2.22 11.47 16.98
CA THR A 132 2.54 10.58 18.11
C THR A 132 2.02 9.16 17.79
N PRO A 133 2.74 8.12 18.21
CA PRO A 133 2.29 6.73 18.05
C PRO A 133 1.03 6.45 18.86
#